data_4c4742470c9d8bbef46d88e6fe9f77a8
#
_entry.id   4c4742470c9d8bbef46d88e6fe9f77a8
#
_cell.length_a   1.000
_cell.length_b   1.000
_cell.length_c   1.000
_cell.angle_alpha   90.00
_cell.angle_beta   90.00
_cell.angle_gamma   90.00
#
_symmetry.space_group_name_H-M   'P 1'
#
loop_
_entity.id
_entity.type
_entity.pdbx_description
1 polymer ?
#
loop_
_entity_poly.entity_id
_entity_poly.type
_entity_poly.pdbx_seq_one_letter_code
_entity_poly.pdbx_strand_id
1 'polypeptide(L)'
;LGYKFIGCDNDLKSLAKKYPYALITVGQIKSSTLRKKLFNLVNNAKFILPKIISPSAYVSKHSSIGRGSIVMHNSIVNANSSIGDNCIINTSALVEHDCTISRHCHISTNATINGGVNIKSGCFIGSNATIKQSLTIQENSFIKACSFVKWVYL
;
A
#
# COMPACT_ATOMS: atom_id res chain seq x y z
N LEU A 1 7.67 7.69 -20.78
CA LEU A 1 6.98 8.52 -19.75
C LEU A 1 7.53 9.95 -19.66
N GLY A 2 8.57 10.32 -20.45
CA GLY A 2 9.12 11.68 -20.46
C GLY A 2 9.98 12.09 -19.24
N TYR A 3 10.19 11.21 -18.28
CA TYR A 3 11.06 11.49 -17.13
C TYR A 3 12.53 11.26 -17.49
N LYS A 4 13.38 12.20 -17.03
CA LYS A 4 14.82 12.10 -17.22
C LYS A 4 15.41 11.07 -16.27
N PHE A 5 16.27 10.18 -16.79
CA PHE A 5 17.14 9.35 -15.96
C PHE A 5 18.22 10.22 -15.32
N ILE A 6 18.37 10.16 -14.00
CA ILE A 6 19.28 11.03 -13.23
C ILE A 6 20.30 10.27 -12.37
N GLY A 7 20.21 8.95 -12.30
CA GLY A 7 21.14 8.13 -11.52
C GLY A 7 20.60 6.73 -11.22
N CYS A 8 21.38 5.95 -10.49
CA CYS A 8 21.08 4.59 -10.07
C CYS A 8 21.11 4.45 -8.53
N ASP A 9 20.92 3.24 -8.00
CA ASP A 9 20.88 2.99 -6.56
C ASP A 9 22.12 3.48 -5.80
N ASN A 10 23.30 3.48 -6.44
CA ASN A 10 24.54 3.95 -5.83
C ASN A 10 24.56 5.49 -5.66
N ASP A 11 23.76 6.20 -6.44
CA ASP A 11 23.71 7.66 -6.43
C ASP A 11 22.70 8.23 -5.42
N LEU A 12 21.90 7.38 -4.78
CA LEU A 12 20.77 7.79 -3.92
C LEU A 12 21.18 8.80 -2.84
N LYS A 13 22.33 8.61 -2.19
CA LYS A 13 22.80 9.53 -1.13
C LYS A 13 23.12 10.94 -1.66
N SER A 14 23.68 11.04 -2.85
CA SER A 14 23.97 12.33 -3.49
C SER A 14 22.70 12.97 -4.05
N LEU A 15 21.81 12.15 -4.62
CA LEU A 15 20.53 12.59 -5.16
C LEU A 15 19.60 13.12 -4.07
N ALA A 16 19.59 12.53 -2.87
CA ALA A 16 18.77 13.00 -1.74
C ALA A 16 19.14 14.41 -1.28
N LYS A 17 20.38 14.85 -1.46
CA LYS A 17 20.80 16.24 -1.17
C LYS A 17 20.19 17.26 -2.14
N LYS A 18 19.93 16.84 -3.38
CA LYS A 18 19.40 17.69 -4.45
C LYS A 18 17.88 17.57 -4.60
N TYR A 19 17.35 16.39 -4.38
CA TYR A 19 15.93 16.07 -4.55
C TYR A 19 15.43 15.41 -3.27
N PRO A 20 14.76 16.15 -2.36
CA PRO A 20 14.43 15.62 -1.03
C PRO A 20 13.31 14.54 -1.05
N TYR A 21 12.51 14.48 -2.11
CA TYR A 21 11.38 13.56 -2.20
C TYR A 21 11.65 12.40 -3.16
N ALA A 22 11.17 11.21 -2.79
CA ALA A 22 11.19 10.04 -3.67
C ALA A 22 9.88 9.27 -3.59
N LEU A 23 9.52 8.62 -4.69
CA LEU A 23 8.38 7.73 -4.80
C LEU A 23 8.82 6.39 -5.37
N ILE A 24 8.37 5.29 -4.76
CA ILE A 24 8.61 3.93 -5.25
C ILE A 24 7.45 3.54 -6.16
N THR A 25 7.74 3.42 -7.46
CA THR A 25 6.73 3.10 -8.49
C THR A 25 6.63 1.61 -8.79
N VAL A 26 7.54 0.80 -8.26
CA VAL A 26 7.50 -0.67 -8.41
C VAL A 26 6.30 -1.22 -7.64
N GLY A 27 5.44 -1.98 -8.32
CA GLY A 27 4.34 -2.71 -7.69
C GLY A 27 4.81 -3.97 -6.96
N GLN A 28 3.86 -4.72 -6.40
CA GLN A 28 4.10 -6.05 -5.84
C GLN A 28 2.89 -6.95 -6.12
N ILE A 29 3.12 -8.24 -6.39
CA ILE A 29 2.08 -9.24 -6.56
C ILE A 29 2.42 -10.47 -5.70
N LYS A 30 3.32 -11.33 -6.17
CA LYS A 30 3.70 -12.58 -5.45
C LYS A 30 4.53 -12.32 -4.20
N SER A 31 5.31 -11.26 -4.16
CA SER A 31 6.20 -10.94 -3.06
C SER A 31 6.36 -9.42 -2.89
N SER A 32 6.42 -8.98 -1.66
CA SER A 32 6.73 -7.60 -1.28
C SER A 32 8.24 -7.31 -1.18
N THR A 33 9.10 -8.31 -1.37
CA THR A 33 10.54 -8.24 -1.09
C THR A 33 11.26 -7.13 -1.84
N LEU A 34 11.03 -7.01 -3.15
CA LEU A 34 11.67 -5.97 -3.95
C LEU A 34 11.23 -4.57 -3.50
N ARG A 35 9.93 -4.35 -3.33
CA ARG A 35 9.39 -3.07 -2.90
C ARG A 35 9.85 -2.70 -1.48
N LYS A 36 9.94 -3.68 -0.56
CA LYS A 36 10.55 -3.50 0.78
C LYS A 36 12.02 -3.10 0.69
N LYS A 37 12.81 -3.78 -0.16
CA LYS A 37 14.22 -3.45 -0.39
C LYS A 37 14.38 -2.00 -0.86
N LEU A 38 13.62 -1.59 -1.87
CA LEU A 38 13.65 -0.22 -2.40
C LEU A 38 13.23 0.81 -1.35
N PHE A 39 12.18 0.52 -0.56
CA PHE A 39 11.75 1.39 0.53
C PHE A 39 12.88 1.62 1.55
N ASN A 40 13.58 0.56 1.94
CA ASN A 40 14.70 0.66 2.87
C ASN A 40 15.89 1.44 2.26
N LEU A 41 16.23 1.20 1.00
CA LEU A 41 17.29 1.93 0.29
C LEU A 41 17.03 3.43 0.27
N VAL A 42 15.82 3.83 -0.15
CA VAL A 42 15.43 5.24 -0.25
C VAL A 42 15.35 5.89 1.15
N ASN A 43 14.82 5.17 2.14
CA ASN A 43 14.75 5.63 3.53
C ASN A 43 16.16 5.80 4.15
N ASN A 44 17.07 4.87 3.90
CA ASN A 44 18.47 4.94 4.38
C ASN A 44 19.24 6.08 3.71
N ALA A 45 18.91 6.41 2.47
CA ALA A 45 19.46 7.56 1.76
C ALA A 45 18.87 8.90 2.24
N LYS A 46 17.90 8.88 3.20
CA LYS A 46 17.27 10.05 3.81
C LYS A 46 16.33 10.83 2.90
N PHE A 47 15.72 10.18 1.90
CA PHE A 47 14.63 10.78 1.18
C PHE A 47 13.36 10.88 2.05
N ILE A 48 12.58 11.92 1.79
CA ILE A 48 11.20 12.03 2.29
C ILE A 48 10.31 11.21 1.34
N LEU A 49 9.57 10.27 1.89
CA LEU A 49 8.63 9.43 1.16
C LEU A 49 7.21 9.97 1.39
N PRO A 50 6.68 10.82 0.49
CA PRO A 50 5.33 11.36 0.65
C PRO A 50 4.28 10.26 0.49
N LYS A 51 3.12 10.44 1.12
CA LYS A 51 1.90 9.74 0.75
C LYS A 51 1.35 10.36 -0.53
N ILE A 52 0.99 9.53 -1.49
CA ILE A 52 0.40 9.98 -2.75
C ILE A 52 -1.07 9.57 -2.77
N ILE A 53 -1.97 10.53 -2.84
CA ILE A 53 -3.42 10.30 -2.85
C ILE A 53 -3.97 10.89 -4.14
N SER A 54 -4.63 10.06 -4.95
CA SER A 54 -5.31 10.54 -6.16
C SER A 54 -6.40 11.56 -5.80
N PRO A 55 -6.55 12.63 -6.59
CA PRO A 55 -7.64 13.60 -6.39
C PRO A 55 -9.05 12.96 -6.46
N SER A 56 -9.21 11.84 -7.15
CA SER A 56 -10.49 11.11 -7.24
C SER A 56 -10.65 10.03 -6.15
N ALA A 57 -9.68 9.85 -5.25
CA ALA A 57 -9.83 8.96 -4.11
C ALA A 57 -10.54 9.66 -2.95
N TYR A 58 -11.36 8.92 -2.23
CA TYR A 58 -11.89 9.37 -0.96
C TYR A 58 -11.07 8.80 0.20
N VAL A 59 -10.51 9.66 1.01
CA VAL A 59 -9.81 9.28 2.24
C VAL A 59 -10.44 10.06 3.39
N SER A 60 -11.08 9.35 4.30
CA SER A 60 -11.72 9.95 5.48
C SER A 60 -10.72 10.79 6.28
N LYS A 61 -11.15 11.95 6.74
CA LYS A 61 -10.36 12.79 7.66
C LYS A 61 -10.02 12.10 8.99
N HIS A 62 -10.76 11.05 9.33
CA HIS A 62 -10.58 10.24 10.53
C HIS A 62 -9.74 8.97 10.27
N SER A 63 -9.11 8.85 9.10
CA SER A 63 -8.20 7.77 8.76
C SER A 63 -6.76 8.26 8.68
N SER A 64 -5.81 7.33 8.66
CA SER A 64 -4.38 7.64 8.53
C SER A 64 -3.75 6.89 7.37
N ILE A 65 -2.85 7.55 6.65
CA ILE A 65 -2.08 6.96 5.54
C ILE A 65 -0.59 7.12 5.86
N GLY A 66 0.14 6.03 5.86
CA GLY A 66 1.57 5.98 6.08
C GLY A 66 2.39 6.52 4.91
N ARG A 67 3.65 6.84 5.18
CA ARG A 67 4.58 7.41 4.22
C ARG A 67 4.93 6.43 3.10
N GLY A 68 5.14 6.96 1.90
CA GLY A 68 5.45 6.16 0.70
C GLY A 68 4.28 5.31 0.22
N SER A 69 3.10 5.43 0.84
CA SER A 69 1.89 4.74 0.42
C SER A 69 1.18 5.49 -0.69
N ILE A 70 0.55 4.74 -1.58
CA ILE A 70 -0.16 5.25 -2.75
C ILE A 70 -1.63 4.86 -2.63
N VAL A 71 -2.52 5.84 -2.76
CA VAL A 71 -3.98 5.67 -2.81
C VAL A 71 -4.43 6.08 -4.21
N MET A 72 -4.83 5.09 -5.02
CA MET A 72 -5.10 5.26 -6.44
C MET A 72 -6.52 5.79 -6.71
N HIS A 73 -6.81 5.99 -7.99
CA HIS A 73 -8.07 6.58 -8.47
C HIS A 73 -9.30 5.83 -7.95
N ASN A 74 -10.31 6.59 -7.54
CA ASN A 74 -11.63 6.10 -7.07
C ASN A 74 -11.56 5.07 -5.92
N SER A 75 -10.41 4.93 -5.27
CA SER A 75 -10.32 4.11 -4.06
C SER A 75 -10.92 4.84 -2.86
N ILE A 76 -11.37 4.08 -1.88
CA ILE A 76 -12.04 4.60 -0.69
C ILE A 76 -11.33 4.05 0.55
N VAL A 77 -10.99 4.95 1.49
CA VAL A 77 -10.51 4.59 2.82
C VAL A 77 -11.43 5.24 3.84
N ASN A 78 -12.26 4.43 4.50
CA ASN A 78 -13.29 4.88 5.42
C ASN A 78 -12.75 5.22 6.84
N ALA A 79 -13.64 5.73 7.68
CA ALA A 79 -13.32 6.27 8.99
C ALA A 79 -12.62 5.26 9.90
N ASN A 80 -11.74 5.77 10.76
CA ASN A 80 -10.97 5.02 11.76
C ASN A 80 -10.09 3.91 11.17
N SER A 81 -9.82 3.95 9.85
CA SER A 81 -8.92 2.99 9.20
C SER A 81 -7.50 3.52 9.12
N SER A 82 -6.54 2.64 9.33
CA SER A 82 -5.12 2.95 9.37
C SER A 82 -4.39 2.17 8.29
N ILE A 83 -3.72 2.88 7.39
CA ILE A 83 -2.89 2.33 6.33
C ILE A 83 -1.43 2.59 6.68
N GLY A 84 -0.64 1.54 6.81
CA GLY A 84 0.79 1.60 7.13
C GLY A 84 1.65 2.14 5.99
N ASP A 85 2.96 2.16 6.22
CA ASP A 85 3.95 2.65 5.26
C ASP A 85 4.06 1.76 4.02
N ASN A 86 4.40 2.36 2.88
CA ASN A 86 4.73 1.66 1.63
C ASN A 86 3.63 0.73 1.12
N CYS A 87 2.37 1.05 1.38
CA CYS A 87 1.21 0.32 0.89
C CYS A 87 0.76 0.84 -0.49
N ILE A 88 0.02 -0.01 -1.19
CA ILE A 88 -0.71 0.35 -2.41
C ILE A 88 -2.18 0.04 -2.17
N ILE A 89 -3.01 1.07 -2.14
CA ILE A 89 -4.46 0.96 -2.22
C ILE A 89 -4.82 1.29 -3.67
N ASN A 90 -5.05 0.24 -4.46
CA ASN A 90 -5.11 0.34 -5.91
C ASN A 90 -6.48 0.88 -6.37
N THR A 91 -6.60 1.12 -7.66
CA THR A 91 -7.79 1.72 -8.31
C THR A 91 -9.08 1.05 -7.85
N SER A 92 -10.04 1.85 -7.40
CA SER A 92 -11.36 1.42 -6.93
C SER A 92 -11.34 0.42 -5.76
N ALA A 93 -10.22 0.22 -5.08
CA ALA A 93 -10.18 -0.60 -3.87
C ALA A 93 -10.94 0.09 -2.74
N LEU A 94 -11.69 -0.71 -1.97
CA LEU A 94 -12.46 -0.24 -0.82
C LEU A 94 -11.85 -0.78 0.47
N VAL A 95 -11.48 0.12 1.37
CA VAL A 95 -11.13 -0.20 2.76
C VAL A 95 -12.21 0.42 3.65
N GLU A 96 -13.03 -0.42 4.24
CA GLU A 96 -14.10 -0.03 5.13
C GLU A 96 -13.57 0.48 6.49
N HIS A 97 -14.50 0.91 7.36
CA HIS A 97 -14.21 1.49 8.66
C HIS A 97 -13.49 0.54 9.61
N ASP A 98 -12.72 1.08 10.55
CA ASP A 98 -12.02 0.35 11.62
C ASP A 98 -10.98 -0.68 11.13
N CYS A 99 -10.52 -0.57 9.88
CA CYS A 99 -9.54 -1.48 9.31
C CYS A 99 -8.10 -1.08 9.68
N THR A 100 -7.25 -2.09 9.88
CA THR A 100 -5.81 -1.90 10.02
C THR A 100 -5.08 -2.62 8.88
N ILE A 101 -4.45 -1.87 8.00
CA ILE A 101 -3.59 -2.39 6.93
C ILE A 101 -2.15 -2.10 7.32
N SER A 102 -1.41 -3.13 7.71
CA SER A 102 0.00 -2.99 8.09
C SER A 102 0.86 -2.62 6.88
N ARG A 103 2.13 -2.27 7.14
CA ARG A 103 3.07 -1.83 6.11
C ARG A 103 3.30 -2.84 4.99
N HIS A 104 3.69 -2.33 3.81
CA HIS A 104 4.09 -3.14 2.66
C HIS A 104 2.98 -4.04 2.10
N CYS A 105 1.72 -3.65 2.24
CA CYS A 105 0.58 -4.37 1.68
C CYS A 105 0.17 -3.78 0.31
N HIS A 106 -0.42 -4.64 -0.53
CA HIS A 106 -1.05 -4.22 -1.77
C HIS A 106 -2.50 -4.71 -1.78
N ILE A 107 -3.42 -3.79 -1.67
CA ILE A 107 -4.85 -4.01 -1.88
C ILE A 107 -5.11 -3.69 -3.35
N SER A 108 -5.32 -4.74 -4.15
CA SER A 108 -5.35 -4.63 -5.60
C SER A 108 -6.67 -4.04 -6.11
N THR A 109 -6.73 -3.81 -7.43
CA THR A 109 -7.85 -3.15 -8.09
C THR A 109 -9.19 -3.75 -7.67
N ASN A 110 -10.11 -2.88 -7.24
CA ASN A 110 -11.49 -3.26 -6.87
C ASN A 110 -11.61 -4.33 -5.76
N ALA A 111 -10.55 -4.54 -4.97
CA ALA A 111 -10.62 -5.41 -3.80
C ALA A 111 -11.40 -4.72 -2.68
N THR A 112 -12.19 -5.49 -1.93
CA THR A 112 -13.04 -4.99 -0.83
C THR A 112 -12.55 -5.56 0.51
N ILE A 113 -12.18 -4.67 1.41
CA ILE A 113 -11.79 -4.98 2.78
C ILE A 113 -12.93 -4.50 3.68
N ASN A 114 -13.74 -5.42 4.20
CA ASN A 114 -14.88 -5.07 5.05
C ASN A 114 -14.45 -4.61 6.45
N GLY A 115 -15.39 -4.03 7.20
CA GLY A 115 -15.13 -3.35 8.46
C GLY A 115 -14.40 -4.18 9.51
N GLY A 116 -13.48 -3.55 10.25
CA GLY A 116 -12.74 -4.17 11.34
C GLY A 116 -11.70 -5.22 10.92
N VAL A 117 -11.36 -5.31 9.64
CA VAL A 117 -10.35 -6.26 9.14
C VAL A 117 -8.93 -5.78 9.50
N ASN A 118 -8.10 -6.73 9.95
CA ASN A 118 -6.69 -6.51 10.23
C ASN A 118 -5.81 -7.27 9.23
N ILE A 119 -5.12 -6.56 8.34
CA ILE A 119 -4.18 -7.15 7.38
C ILE A 119 -2.76 -6.92 7.87
N LYS A 120 -2.04 -8.01 8.16
CA LYS A 120 -0.65 -7.98 8.60
C LYS A 120 0.31 -7.63 7.47
N SER A 121 1.58 -7.39 7.79
CA SER A 121 2.57 -6.84 6.85
C SER A 121 2.80 -7.73 5.62
N GLY A 122 3.05 -7.09 4.48
CA GLY A 122 3.54 -7.75 3.27
C GLY A 122 2.48 -8.52 2.47
N CYS A 123 1.21 -8.39 2.83
CA CYS A 123 0.12 -9.07 2.15
C CYS A 123 -0.18 -8.51 0.76
N PHE A 124 -0.66 -9.39 -0.10
CA PHE A 124 -1.28 -9.06 -1.38
C PHE A 124 -2.73 -9.53 -1.39
N ILE A 125 -3.65 -8.61 -1.62
CA ILE A 125 -5.08 -8.91 -1.79
C ILE A 125 -5.43 -8.69 -3.25
N GLY A 126 -5.74 -9.79 -3.95
CA GLY A 126 -5.96 -9.81 -5.40
C GLY A 126 -7.17 -8.99 -5.84
N SER A 127 -7.18 -8.62 -7.12
CA SER A 127 -8.26 -7.81 -7.71
C SER A 127 -9.63 -8.48 -7.51
N ASN A 128 -10.66 -7.68 -7.22
CA ASN A 128 -12.02 -8.15 -6.92
C ASN A 128 -12.13 -9.17 -5.77
N ALA A 129 -11.08 -9.36 -4.97
CA ALA A 129 -11.20 -10.18 -3.77
C ALA A 129 -11.98 -9.43 -2.68
N THR A 130 -12.77 -10.17 -1.91
CA THR A 130 -13.53 -9.63 -0.78
C THR A 130 -13.10 -10.32 0.51
N ILE A 131 -12.70 -9.54 1.50
CA ILE A 131 -12.38 -10.03 2.84
C ILE A 131 -13.57 -9.75 3.75
N LYS A 132 -14.15 -10.81 4.36
CA LYS A 132 -15.24 -10.69 5.33
C LYS A 132 -14.83 -9.85 6.53
N GLN A 133 -15.76 -9.13 7.13
CA GLN A 133 -15.53 -8.27 8.29
C GLN A 133 -14.85 -9.00 9.46
N SER A 134 -14.11 -8.23 10.25
CA SER A 134 -13.46 -8.63 11.51
C SER A 134 -12.45 -9.78 11.38
N LEU A 135 -11.94 -10.05 10.17
CA LEU A 135 -10.91 -11.06 9.96
C LEU A 135 -9.50 -10.49 10.14
N THR A 136 -8.58 -11.35 10.54
CA THR A 136 -7.13 -11.07 10.50
C THR A 136 -6.48 -11.86 9.39
N ILE A 137 -5.83 -11.19 8.44
CA ILE A 137 -5.02 -11.81 7.39
C ILE A 137 -3.56 -11.81 7.85
N GLN A 138 -2.94 -12.99 7.88
CA GLN A 138 -1.60 -13.18 8.41
C GLN A 138 -0.51 -12.59 7.50
N GLU A 139 0.68 -12.39 8.05
CA GLU A 139 1.81 -11.78 7.33
C GLU A 139 2.16 -12.53 6.04
N ASN A 140 2.50 -11.73 5.02
CA ASN A 140 2.91 -12.21 3.70
C ASN A 140 1.88 -13.10 2.98
N SER A 141 0.60 -13.04 3.40
CA SER A 141 -0.49 -13.76 2.74
C SER A 141 -0.69 -13.28 1.30
N PHE A 142 -0.98 -14.23 0.42
CA PHE A 142 -1.37 -13.98 -0.96
C PHE A 142 -2.81 -14.44 -1.18
N ILE A 143 -3.72 -13.49 -1.28
CA ILE A 143 -5.13 -13.75 -1.60
C ILE A 143 -5.32 -13.62 -3.10
N LYS A 144 -5.81 -14.70 -3.74
CA LYS A 144 -6.06 -14.72 -5.19
C LYS A 144 -7.14 -13.71 -5.60
N ALA A 145 -7.09 -13.25 -6.84
CA ALA A 145 -8.14 -12.43 -7.42
C ALA A 145 -9.49 -13.16 -7.38
N CYS A 146 -10.58 -12.39 -7.26
CA CYS A 146 -11.97 -12.87 -7.22
C CYS A 146 -12.25 -13.86 -6.06
N SER A 147 -11.43 -13.89 -5.02
CA SER A 147 -11.66 -14.74 -3.86
C SER A 147 -12.62 -14.08 -2.87
N PHE A 148 -13.48 -14.88 -2.24
CA PHE A 148 -14.20 -14.47 -1.04
C PHE A 148 -13.62 -15.16 0.19
N VAL A 149 -12.93 -14.42 1.05
CA VAL A 149 -12.30 -14.93 2.26
C VAL A 149 -13.29 -14.82 3.43
N LYS A 150 -13.79 -15.97 3.89
CA LYS A 150 -14.77 -16.09 4.99
C LYS A 150 -14.13 -16.52 6.30
N TRP A 151 -12.98 -17.21 6.24
CA TRP A 151 -12.29 -17.83 7.36
C TRP A 151 -10.79 -17.60 7.19
N VAL A 152 -10.07 -17.51 8.30
CA VAL A 152 -8.61 -17.60 8.31
C VAL A 152 -8.29 -19.01 8.77
N TYR A 153 -7.66 -19.80 7.93
CA TYR A 153 -7.03 -21.04 8.37
C TYR A 153 -5.73 -20.67 9.08
N LEU A 154 -5.61 -21.13 10.31
CA LEU A 154 -4.39 -21.01 11.12
C LEU A 154 -3.32 -21.94 10.58
#